data_0b9d972056ad9d358c1a46bdacfbe44d
#
_entry.id   0b9d972056ad9d358c1a46bdacfbe44d
#
_cell.length_a   1.000
_cell.length_b   1.000
_cell.length_c   1.000
_cell.angle_alpha   90.00
_cell.angle_beta   90.00
_cell.angle_gamma   90.00
#
_symmetry.space_group_name_H-M   'P 1'
#
loop_
_entity.id
_entity.type
_entity.pdbx_description
1 polymer ?
#
loop_
_entity_poly.entity_id
_entity_poly.type
_entity_poly.pdbx_seq_one_letter_code
_entity_poly.pdbx_strand_id
1 'polypeptide(L)'
;MRPRFTAYCGANHPDLELFQPEYAMNDYFAAPGGTPFDLGTFERLVAELSHVIVLFPEAAGSFAEAGYFAQDDRFRSKTLLALDLHWQGSDSFISMGPARQFNEKSKFSGTMQIPYAAPDFDQIVQRLKRYGFERYRKELTLGVFSDLTPYDLFCLLQKVVDLMGIATIDDILAILRGVFSGVIKPKRIKEMVSVLVGAKYLEAVGEFGHYRLASDRTDLMPARDSMKSIEHKIRLDLAAFYPTCPPDFLAILESPNAP
;
A
#
# COMPACT_ATOMS: atom_id res chain seq x y z
N MET A 1 8.73 -1.72 18.96
CA MET A 1 9.74 -1.46 17.88
C MET A 1 9.14 -0.73 16.69
N ARG A 2 8.01 -1.17 16.12
CA ARG A 2 7.39 -0.55 14.93
C ARG A 2 7.24 0.98 15.04
N PRO A 3 6.59 1.57 16.09
CA PRO A 3 6.46 3.04 16.15
C PRO A 3 7.79 3.77 16.21
N ARG A 4 8.78 3.19 16.91
CA ARG A 4 10.13 3.79 17.00
C ARG A 4 10.84 3.78 15.65
N PHE A 5 10.73 2.68 14.90
CA PHE A 5 11.29 2.55 13.55
C PHE A 5 10.62 3.51 12.58
N THR A 6 9.28 3.64 12.65
CA THR A 6 8.52 4.58 11.80
C THR A 6 8.93 6.03 12.07
N ALA A 7 9.03 6.41 13.35
CA ALA A 7 9.48 7.76 13.72
C ALA A 7 10.91 8.03 13.24
N TYR A 8 11.81 7.06 13.38
CA TYR A 8 13.19 7.17 12.89
C TYR A 8 13.25 7.36 11.37
N CYS A 9 12.52 6.54 10.61
CA CYS A 9 12.51 6.65 9.15
C CYS A 9 11.87 7.97 8.69
N GLY A 10 10.77 8.40 9.31
CA GLY A 10 10.16 9.69 8.98
C GLY A 10 11.08 10.90 9.17
N ALA A 11 11.95 10.83 10.20
CA ALA A 11 12.91 11.91 10.47
C ALA A 11 14.17 11.86 9.58
N ASN A 12 14.66 10.65 9.25
CA ASN A 12 15.99 10.48 8.63
C ASN A 12 15.93 9.94 7.18
N HIS A 13 14.82 9.34 6.79
CA HIS A 13 14.67 8.68 5.48
C HIS A 13 13.29 8.94 4.87
N PRO A 14 12.97 10.21 4.53
CA PRO A 14 11.67 10.58 3.96
C PRO A 14 11.41 9.97 2.57
N ASP A 15 12.45 9.42 1.95
CA ASP A 15 12.37 8.63 0.72
C ASP A 15 11.74 7.24 0.91
N LEU A 16 11.61 6.78 2.17
CA LEU A 16 10.98 5.51 2.51
C LEU A 16 9.52 5.74 2.93
N GLU A 17 8.61 5.20 2.15
CA GLU A 17 7.20 5.16 2.52
C GLU A 17 6.93 3.93 3.40
N LEU A 18 6.57 4.20 4.65
CA LEU A 18 6.25 3.18 5.63
C LEU A 18 4.75 3.05 5.79
N PHE A 19 4.26 1.83 5.63
CA PHE A 19 2.86 1.50 5.83
C PHE A 19 2.70 0.61 7.07
N GLN A 20 1.83 1.02 7.98
CA GLN A 20 1.44 0.22 9.13
C GLN A 20 -0.01 -0.22 8.93
N PRO A 21 -0.27 -1.54 8.78
CA PRO A 21 -1.62 -2.05 8.53
C PRO A 21 -2.65 -1.61 9.56
N GLU A 22 -2.24 -1.45 10.81
CA GLU A 22 -3.10 -1.08 11.94
C GLU A 22 -3.78 0.28 11.74
N TYR A 23 -3.10 1.25 11.13
CA TYR A 23 -3.71 2.57 10.88
C TYR A 23 -4.79 2.52 9.81
N ALA A 24 -4.53 1.79 8.74
CA ALA A 24 -5.51 1.59 7.70
C ALA A 24 -6.74 0.82 8.16
N MET A 25 -6.55 -0.08 9.11
CA MET A 25 -7.64 -0.86 9.68
C MET A 25 -8.60 -0.02 10.51
N ASN A 26 -8.08 0.90 11.33
CA ASN A 26 -8.91 1.75 12.19
C ASN A 26 -9.89 2.58 11.35
N ASP A 27 -9.39 3.22 10.29
CA ASP A 27 -10.23 4.03 9.39
C ASP A 27 -11.21 3.15 8.60
N TYR A 28 -10.79 1.96 8.22
CA TYR A 28 -11.59 1.01 7.46
C TYR A 28 -12.73 0.39 8.30
N PHE A 29 -12.45 -0.03 9.54
CA PHE A 29 -13.46 -0.59 10.44
C PHE A 29 -14.42 0.47 11.00
N ALA A 30 -14.03 1.75 11.01
CA ALA A 30 -14.88 2.84 11.41
C ALA A 30 -15.88 3.25 10.31
N ALA A 31 -15.67 2.85 9.06
CA ALA A 31 -16.54 3.21 7.95
C ALA A 31 -17.91 2.48 8.03
N PRO A 32 -19.05 3.17 7.82
CA PRO A 32 -20.34 2.52 7.74
C PRO A 32 -20.41 1.58 6.55
N GLY A 33 -20.78 0.31 6.77
CA GLY A 33 -21.03 -0.63 5.67
C GLY A 33 -20.37 -2.01 5.79
N GLY A 34 -19.73 -2.29 6.89
CA GLY A 34 -19.13 -3.61 7.17
C GLY A 34 -17.78 -3.82 6.48
N THR A 35 -17.00 -4.74 7.02
CA THR A 35 -15.66 -5.05 6.51
C THR A 35 -15.75 -5.99 5.32
N PRO A 36 -15.21 -5.67 4.13
CA PRO A 36 -15.23 -6.58 2.99
C PRO A 36 -14.26 -7.77 3.14
N PHE A 37 -13.36 -7.76 4.12
CA PHE A 37 -12.38 -8.84 4.34
C PHE A 37 -11.93 -8.94 5.80
N ASP A 38 -11.44 -10.11 6.17
CA ASP A 38 -10.82 -10.35 7.47
C ASP A 38 -9.39 -9.76 7.53
N LEU A 39 -8.87 -9.67 8.77
CA LEU A 39 -7.55 -9.12 9.07
C LEU A 39 -6.43 -9.80 8.26
N GLY A 40 -6.44 -11.13 8.18
CA GLY A 40 -5.40 -11.87 7.46
C GLY A 40 -5.41 -11.57 5.95
N THR A 41 -6.58 -11.43 5.36
CA THR A 41 -6.73 -11.02 3.95
C THR A 41 -6.20 -9.59 3.74
N PHE A 42 -6.45 -8.68 4.68
CA PHE A 42 -5.94 -7.31 4.60
C PHE A 42 -4.42 -7.26 4.73
N GLU A 43 -3.84 -7.91 5.72
CA GLU A 43 -2.38 -7.98 5.92
C GLU A 43 -1.68 -8.60 4.71
N ARG A 44 -2.28 -9.64 4.14
CA ARG A 44 -1.79 -10.26 2.90
C ARG A 44 -1.78 -9.27 1.74
N LEU A 45 -2.83 -8.49 1.57
CA LEU A 45 -2.92 -7.49 0.50
C LEU A 45 -1.85 -6.41 0.68
N VAL A 46 -1.67 -5.89 1.90
CA VAL A 46 -0.61 -4.94 2.22
C VAL A 46 0.77 -5.54 1.96
N ALA A 47 0.97 -6.79 2.38
CA ALA A 47 2.21 -7.51 2.11
C ALA A 47 2.45 -7.69 0.60
N GLU A 48 1.42 -7.98 -0.21
CA GLU A 48 1.54 -8.07 -1.67
C GLU A 48 2.00 -6.75 -2.30
N LEU A 49 1.49 -5.62 -1.81
CA LEU A 49 1.82 -4.27 -2.29
C LEU A 49 3.22 -3.80 -1.86
N SER A 50 3.70 -4.25 -0.72
CA SER A 50 4.96 -3.79 -0.14
C SER A 50 6.17 -4.30 -0.93
N HIS A 51 7.19 -3.47 -1.11
CA HIS A 51 8.49 -3.88 -1.67
C HIS A 51 9.31 -4.69 -0.66
N VAL A 52 9.14 -4.40 0.62
CA VAL A 52 9.78 -5.07 1.74
C VAL A 52 8.82 -5.15 2.92
N ILE A 53 8.93 -6.22 3.67
CA ILE A 53 8.23 -6.43 4.94
C ILE A 53 9.28 -6.44 6.05
N VAL A 54 9.20 -5.52 7.00
CA VAL A 54 10.09 -5.50 8.17
C VAL A 54 9.27 -5.95 9.38
N LEU A 55 9.65 -7.06 9.98
CA LEU A 55 8.98 -7.64 11.14
C LEU A 55 9.82 -7.47 12.42
N PHE A 56 9.17 -7.02 13.48
CA PHE A 56 9.73 -6.94 14.82
C PHE A 56 8.89 -7.83 15.76
N PRO A 57 9.30 -9.07 16.02
CA PRO A 57 8.56 -9.96 16.90
C PRO A 57 8.70 -9.53 18.37
N GLU A 58 7.67 -8.88 18.90
CA GLU A 58 7.62 -8.38 20.29
C GLU A 58 6.47 -8.99 21.08
N ALA A 59 5.41 -9.43 20.39
CA ALA A 59 4.19 -9.93 20.98
C ALA A 59 3.68 -11.15 20.19
N ALA A 60 2.76 -11.89 20.78
CA ALA A 60 2.20 -13.10 20.17
C ALA A 60 1.72 -12.90 18.72
N GLY A 61 1.06 -11.76 18.43
CA GLY A 61 0.60 -11.42 17.08
C GLY A 61 1.75 -11.32 16.07
N SER A 62 2.83 -10.61 16.40
CA SER A 62 3.99 -10.46 15.50
C SER A 62 4.79 -11.76 15.31
N PHE A 63 4.75 -12.68 16.26
CA PHE A 63 5.28 -14.04 16.09
C PHE A 63 4.37 -14.86 15.14
N ALA A 64 3.05 -14.71 15.26
CA ALA A 64 2.11 -15.35 14.33
C ALA A 64 2.26 -14.82 12.90
N GLU A 65 2.40 -13.50 12.72
CA GLU A 65 2.70 -12.85 11.43
C GLU A 65 4.00 -13.41 10.81
N ALA A 66 5.07 -13.54 11.62
CA ALA A 66 6.32 -14.11 11.12
C ALA A 66 6.13 -15.56 10.65
N GLY A 67 5.36 -16.37 11.36
CA GLY A 67 4.99 -17.72 10.94
C GLY A 67 4.16 -17.73 9.66
N TYR A 68 3.19 -16.84 9.55
CA TYR A 68 2.30 -16.71 8.40
C TYR A 68 3.08 -16.32 7.12
N PHE A 69 3.91 -15.28 7.19
CA PHE A 69 4.69 -14.83 6.04
C PHE A 69 5.80 -15.80 5.64
N ALA A 70 6.28 -16.59 6.60
CA ALA A 70 7.27 -17.63 6.32
C ALA A 70 6.71 -18.80 5.47
N GLN A 71 5.39 -18.96 5.36
CA GLN A 71 4.78 -20.04 4.57
C GLN A 71 4.61 -19.71 3.08
N ASP A 72 4.67 -18.44 2.68
CA ASP A 72 4.50 -18.02 1.29
C ASP A 72 5.82 -17.49 0.71
N ASP A 73 6.31 -18.11 -0.37
CA ASP A 73 7.56 -17.73 -1.04
C ASP A 73 7.58 -16.27 -1.48
N ARG A 74 6.43 -15.71 -1.87
CA ARG A 74 6.31 -14.31 -2.29
C ARG A 74 6.64 -13.36 -1.15
N PHE A 75 6.23 -13.69 0.08
CA PHE A 75 6.51 -12.87 1.26
C PHE A 75 7.89 -13.17 1.83
N ARG A 76 8.29 -14.45 1.86
CA ARG A 76 9.65 -14.83 2.30
C ARG A 76 10.73 -14.08 1.56
N SER A 77 10.59 -13.94 0.24
CA SER A 77 11.59 -13.29 -0.61
C SER A 77 11.83 -11.82 -0.29
N LYS A 78 10.88 -11.16 0.38
CA LYS A 78 10.94 -9.73 0.67
C LYS A 78 10.80 -9.37 2.16
N THR A 79 10.93 -10.35 3.04
CA THR A 79 10.85 -10.12 4.49
C THR A 79 12.23 -9.98 5.11
N LEU A 80 12.39 -8.97 5.96
CA LEU A 80 13.48 -8.81 6.92
C LEU A 80 12.93 -8.95 8.33
N LEU A 81 13.39 -9.97 9.05
CA LEU A 81 13.03 -10.25 10.42
C LEU A 81 14.09 -9.65 11.35
N ALA A 82 13.73 -8.58 12.07
CA ALA A 82 14.59 -7.95 13.05
C ALA A 82 14.29 -8.54 14.43
N LEU A 83 15.23 -9.32 14.94
CA LEU A 83 15.11 -10.09 16.19
C LEU A 83 15.81 -9.35 17.34
N ASP A 84 15.26 -9.43 18.56
CA ASP A 84 15.93 -8.90 19.74
C ASP A 84 17.16 -9.76 20.09
N LEU A 85 18.32 -9.12 20.18
CA LEU A 85 19.58 -9.75 20.53
C LEU A 85 19.55 -10.48 21.88
N HIS A 86 18.72 -10.03 22.82
CA HIS A 86 18.70 -10.54 24.20
C HIS A 86 17.77 -11.75 24.42
N TRP A 87 16.77 -11.94 23.57
CA TRP A 87 15.67 -12.87 23.88
C TRP A 87 15.59 -14.08 22.98
N GLN A 88 16.48 -14.19 22.00
CA GLN A 88 16.29 -15.22 20.98
C GLN A 88 17.49 -16.15 20.90
N GLY A 89 17.42 -17.18 21.73
CA GLY A 89 18.36 -18.31 21.64
C GLY A 89 18.30 -19.00 20.28
N SER A 90 19.40 -19.65 19.90
CA SER A 90 19.52 -20.43 18.66
C SER A 90 18.47 -21.54 18.53
N ASP A 91 17.95 -22.02 19.64
CA ASP A 91 17.07 -23.19 19.74
C ASP A 91 15.57 -22.81 19.85
N SER A 92 15.22 -21.54 19.65
CA SER A 92 13.83 -21.11 19.68
C SER A 92 13.09 -21.50 18.39
N PHE A 93 11.77 -21.72 18.49
CA PHE A 93 10.93 -22.02 17.33
C PHE A 93 11.07 -20.95 16.22
N ILE A 94 11.17 -19.66 16.59
CA ILE A 94 11.33 -18.59 15.62
C ILE A 94 12.68 -18.67 14.89
N SER A 95 13.75 -19.05 15.59
CA SER A 95 15.09 -19.16 15.01
C SER A 95 15.21 -20.35 14.07
N MET A 96 14.67 -21.50 14.47
CA MET A 96 14.73 -22.73 13.70
C MET A 96 13.69 -22.85 12.59
N GLY A 97 12.57 -22.14 12.72
CA GLY A 97 11.47 -22.11 11.75
C GLY A 97 11.51 -20.87 10.85
N PRO A 98 10.72 -19.83 11.16
CA PRO A 98 10.58 -18.64 10.31
C PRO A 98 11.89 -17.95 9.97
N ALA A 99 12.78 -17.74 10.93
CA ALA A 99 14.06 -17.06 10.70
C ALA A 99 14.94 -17.80 9.67
N ARG A 100 15.01 -19.14 9.79
CA ARG A 100 15.72 -19.96 8.83
C ARG A 100 15.14 -19.84 7.42
N GLN A 101 13.82 -19.91 7.31
CA GLN A 101 13.12 -19.79 6.02
C GLN A 101 13.34 -18.42 5.37
N PHE A 102 13.34 -17.33 6.15
CA PHE A 102 13.66 -16.01 5.64
C PHE A 102 15.14 -15.92 5.21
N ASN A 103 16.08 -16.47 5.97
CA ASN A 103 17.50 -16.47 5.60
C ASN A 103 17.76 -17.21 4.29
N GLU A 104 17.03 -18.28 4.01
CA GLU A 104 17.17 -19.06 2.79
C GLU A 104 16.61 -18.36 1.54
N LYS A 105 15.59 -17.49 1.69
CA LYS A 105 14.81 -16.97 0.55
C LYS A 105 14.81 -15.46 0.41
N SER A 106 15.01 -14.72 1.50
CA SER A 106 14.90 -13.25 1.46
C SER A 106 16.10 -12.62 0.76
N LYS A 107 15.82 -11.73 -0.17
CA LYS A 107 16.82 -10.87 -0.82
C LYS A 107 17.50 -9.89 0.14
N PHE A 108 16.93 -9.68 1.34
CA PHE A 108 17.48 -8.80 2.37
C PHE A 108 18.34 -9.52 3.43
N SER A 109 18.80 -10.72 3.14
CA SER A 109 19.51 -11.59 4.10
C SER A 109 18.64 -11.95 5.32
N GLY A 110 17.37 -12.06 5.13
CA GLY A 110 16.29 -12.62 5.96
C GLY A 110 16.20 -12.19 7.40
N THR A 111 17.26 -12.30 8.19
CA THR A 111 17.26 -11.96 9.62
C THR A 111 18.34 -10.97 10.01
N MET A 112 18.06 -10.19 11.06
CA MET A 112 19.00 -9.28 11.70
C MET A 112 18.76 -9.30 13.21
N GLN A 113 19.81 -9.34 13.99
CA GLN A 113 19.75 -9.19 15.45
C GLN A 113 20.07 -7.75 15.81
N ILE A 114 19.19 -7.11 16.56
CA ILE A 114 19.36 -5.74 17.05
C ILE A 114 18.99 -5.67 18.55
N PRO A 115 19.67 -4.83 19.34
CA PRO A 115 19.29 -4.63 20.73
C PRO A 115 18.02 -3.76 20.80
N TYR A 116 16.90 -4.33 21.21
CA TYR A 116 15.62 -3.58 21.28
C TYR A 116 15.65 -2.42 22.30
N ALA A 117 16.47 -2.53 23.36
CA ALA A 117 16.63 -1.47 24.32
C ALA A 117 17.23 -0.19 23.70
N ALA A 118 18.25 -0.34 22.84
CA ALA A 118 18.93 0.74 22.13
C ALA A 118 19.15 0.35 20.66
N PRO A 119 18.09 0.36 19.83
CA PRO A 119 18.17 -0.13 18.45
C PRO A 119 18.94 0.84 17.55
N ASP A 120 19.83 0.29 16.77
CA ASP A 120 20.43 0.99 15.64
C ASP A 120 19.59 0.69 14.38
N PHE A 121 18.64 1.56 14.12
CA PHE A 121 17.74 1.43 12.95
C PHE A 121 18.42 1.74 11.62
N ASP A 122 19.55 2.46 11.66
CA ASP A 122 20.29 2.76 10.43
C ASP A 122 20.81 1.48 9.77
N GLN A 123 21.22 0.49 10.56
CA GLN A 123 21.62 -0.81 10.05
C GLN A 123 20.49 -1.51 9.27
N ILE A 124 19.24 -1.37 9.71
CA ILE A 124 18.09 -1.91 8.97
C ILE A 124 17.97 -1.17 7.63
N VAL A 125 17.94 0.16 7.66
CA VAL A 125 17.75 0.98 6.46
C VAL A 125 18.90 0.77 5.47
N GLN A 126 20.14 0.73 5.92
CA GLN A 126 21.30 0.45 5.07
C GLN A 126 21.18 -0.94 4.42
N ARG A 127 20.73 -1.95 5.17
CA ARG A 127 20.49 -3.28 4.61
C ARG A 127 19.40 -3.24 3.54
N LEU A 128 18.29 -2.55 3.78
CA LEU A 128 17.22 -2.39 2.80
C LEU A 128 17.73 -1.67 1.54
N LYS A 129 18.46 -0.57 1.69
CA LYS A 129 19.03 0.21 0.57
C LYS A 129 20.10 -0.58 -0.22
N ARG A 130 20.90 -1.40 0.45
CA ARG A 130 21.94 -2.22 -0.19
C ARG A 130 21.38 -3.21 -1.22
N TYR A 131 20.25 -3.82 -0.92
CA TYR A 131 19.61 -4.82 -1.78
C TYR A 131 18.57 -4.21 -2.73
N GLY A 132 18.48 -2.88 -2.74
CA GLY A 132 17.77 -2.08 -3.72
C GLY A 132 16.25 -2.09 -3.56
N PHE A 133 15.71 -0.90 -3.39
CA PHE A 133 14.36 -0.59 -3.84
C PHE A 133 14.48 -0.18 -5.31
N GLU A 134 14.88 -1.09 -6.19
CA GLU A 134 14.85 -0.78 -7.60
C GLU A 134 13.38 -0.60 -8.01
N ARG A 135 12.97 0.65 -8.01
CA ARG A 135 11.75 1.07 -8.69
C ARG A 135 11.99 0.89 -10.19
N TYR A 136 11.97 -0.33 -10.66
CA TYR A 136 11.78 -0.58 -12.08
C TYR A 136 10.40 -0.07 -12.44
N ARG A 137 10.34 1.17 -12.89
CA ARG A 137 9.14 1.74 -13.52
C ARG A 137 8.95 1.02 -14.86
N LYS A 138 8.33 -0.15 -14.77
CA LYS A 138 7.84 -0.82 -15.96
C LYS A 138 6.69 0.01 -16.54
N GLU A 139 6.68 0.18 -17.84
CA GLU A 139 5.52 0.76 -18.48
C GLU A 139 4.29 -0.11 -18.25
N LEU A 140 3.20 0.53 -17.83
CA LEU A 140 1.92 -0.15 -17.75
C LEU A 140 1.42 -0.39 -19.17
N THR A 141 1.25 -1.65 -19.53
CA THR A 141 0.67 -2.03 -20.82
C THR A 141 -0.83 -2.29 -20.62
N LEU A 142 -1.65 -1.56 -21.37
CA LEU A 142 -3.09 -1.80 -21.41
C LEU A 142 -3.36 -3.10 -22.16
N GLY A 143 -4.11 -4.00 -21.55
CA GLY A 143 -4.38 -5.32 -22.12
C GLY A 143 -5.36 -6.12 -21.27
N VAL A 144 -4.94 -7.27 -20.78
CA VAL A 144 -5.78 -8.12 -19.93
C VAL A 144 -5.63 -7.71 -18.46
N PHE A 145 -6.75 -7.50 -17.77
CA PHE A 145 -6.75 -7.06 -16.38
C PHE A 145 -6.00 -8.01 -15.43
N SER A 146 -6.04 -9.32 -15.70
CA SER A 146 -5.33 -10.33 -14.89
C SER A 146 -3.81 -10.24 -14.96
N ASP A 147 -3.25 -9.52 -15.93
CA ASP A 147 -1.81 -9.38 -16.11
C ASP A 147 -1.22 -8.26 -15.25
N LEU A 148 -2.08 -7.43 -14.66
CA LEU A 148 -1.68 -6.41 -13.71
C LEU A 148 -1.18 -7.04 -12.41
N THR A 149 0.01 -6.62 -11.99
CA THR A 149 0.44 -6.95 -10.63
C THR A 149 -0.42 -6.20 -9.59
N PRO A 150 -0.50 -6.66 -8.34
CA PRO A 150 -1.19 -5.91 -7.28
C PRO A 150 -0.70 -4.47 -7.16
N TYR A 151 0.61 -4.23 -7.32
CA TYR A 151 1.19 -2.89 -7.25
C TYR A 151 0.81 -2.03 -8.46
N ASP A 152 0.80 -2.58 -9.68
CA ASP A 152 0.36 -1.86 -10.88
C ASP A 152 -1.10 -1.42 -10.73
N LEU A 153 -1.96 -2.31 -10.22
CA LEU A 153 -3.35 -2.00 -9.95
C LEU A 153 -3.50 -0.90 -8.89
N PHE A 154 -2.70 -0.95 -7.81
CA PHE A 154 -2.69 0.06 -6.76
C PHE A 154 -2.35 1.45 -7.32
N CYS A 155 -1.28 1.56 -8.10
CA CYS A 155 -0.88 2.80 -8.76
C CYS A 155 -1.93 3.28 -9.77
N LEU A 156 -2.50 2.37 -10.55
CA LEU A 156 -3.53 2.70 -11.54
C LEU A 156 -4.81 3.25 -10.89
N LEU A 157 -5.25 2.66 -9.77
CA LEU A 157 -6.44 3.15 -9.06
C LEU A 157 -6.23 4.56 -8.52
N GLN A 158 -5.06 4.85 -7.93
CA GLN A 158 -4.73 6.21 -7.53
C GLN A 158 -4.77 7.16 -8.72
N LYS A 159 -4.19 6.77 -9.86
CA LYS A 159 -4.15 7.60 -11.07
C LYS A 159 -5.53 7.85 -11.66
N VAL A 160 -6.41 6.85 -11.65
CA VAL A 160 -7.79 7.02 -12.11
C VAL A 160 -8.53 8.06 -11.27
N VAL A 161 -8.43 7.95 -9.94
CA VAL A 161 -9.05 8.94 -9.03
C VAL A 161 -8.44 10.32 -9.21
N ASP A 162 -7.11 10.41 -9.38
CA ASP A 162 -6.40 11.66 -9.63
C ASP A 162 -6.88 12.35 -10.92
N LEU A 163 -7.05 11.62 -12.01
CA LEU A 163 -7.52 12.17 -13.29
C LEU A 163 -8.98 12.62 -13.23
N MET A 164 -9.81 11.89 -12.49
CA MET A 164 -11.23 12.24 -12.29
C MET A 164 -11.42 13.38 -11.28
N GLY A 165 -10.41 13.68 -10.43
CA GLY A 165 -10.53 14.60 -9.31
C GLY A 165 -11.32 13.99 -8.14
N ILE A 166 -12.49 13.42 -8.42
CA ILE A 166 -13.32 12.68 -7.47
C ILE A 166 -13.97 11.49 -8.18
N ALA A 167 -14.06 10.34 -7.52
CA ALA A 167 -14.61 9.13 -8.12
C ALA A 167 -15.29 8.24 -7.06
N THR A 168 -16.32 7.53 -7.50
CA THR A 168 -16.90 6.39 -6.76
C THR A 168 -16.24 5.08 -7.20
N ILE A 169 -16.52 4.00 -6.46
CA ILE A 169 -16.09 2.65 -6.90
C ILE A 169 -16.69 2.28 -8.26
N ASP A 170 -17.92 2.70 -8.53
CA ASP A 170 -18.60 2.39 -9.79
C ASP A 170 -17.99 3.14 -10.97
N ASP A 171 -17.56 4.39 -10.77
CA ASP A 171 -16.82 5.16 -11.78
C ASP A 171 -15.48 4.51 -12.09
N ILE A 172 -14.73 4.12 -11.06
CA ILE A 172 -13.46 3.40 -11.21
C ILE A 172 -13.67 2.10 -11.99
N LEU A 173 -14.70 1.32 -11.64
CA LEU A 173 -15.04 0.08 -12.34
C LEU A 173 -15.43 0.32 -13.80
N ALA A 174 -16.18 1.38 -14.08
CA ALA A 174 -16.56 1.75 -15.45
C ALA A 174 -15.33 2.05 -16.31
N ILE A 175 -14.39 2.86 -15.80
CA ILE A 175 -13.13 3.16 -16.50
C ILE A 175 -12.30 1.90 -16.72
N LEU A 176 -12.10 1.09 -15.68
CA LEU A 176 -11.30 -0.13 -15.81
C LEU A 176 -11.89 -1.09 -16.85
N ARG A 177 -13.23 -1.25 -16.90
CA ARG A 177 -13.91 -2.08 -17.90
C ARG A 177 -13.83 -1.51 -19.32
N GLY A 178 -13.71 -0.19 -19.44
CA GLY A 178 -13.50 0.46 -20.73
C GLY A 178 -12.08 0.32 -21.28
N VAL A 179 -11.11 0.14 -20.38
CA VAL A 179 -9.67 0.16 -20.72
C VAL A 179 -9.07 -1.24 -20.81
N PHE A 180 -9.53 -2.17 -19.95
CA PHE A 180 -8.99 -3.52 -19.86
C PHE A 180 -10.01 -4.57 -20.29
N SER A 181 -9.51 -5.64 -20.93
CA SER A 181 -10.27 -6.86 -21.16
C SER A 181 -10.18 -7.81 -19.96
N GLY A 182 -11.15 -8.72 -19.86
CA GLY A 182 -11.19 -9.75 -18.81
C GLY A 182 -12.15 -9.42 -17.66
N VAL A 183 -12.13 -10.27 -16.64
CA VAL A 183 -13.05 -10.16 -15.49
C VAL A 183 -12.48 -9.25 -14.42
N ILE A 184 -13.17 -8.17 -14.13
CA ILE A 184 -12.85 -7.24 -13.03
C ILE A 184 -13.81 -7.49 -11.88
N LYS A 185 -13.29 -8.00 -10.77
CA LYS A 185 -14.08 -8.29 -9.56
C LYS A 185 -14.26 -7.03 -8.71
N PRO A 186 -15.49 -6.51 -8.51
CA PRO A 186 -15.73 -5.30 -7.72
C PRO A 186 -15.15 -5.39 -6.30
N LYS A 187 -15.24 -6.56 -5.67
CA LYS A 187 -14.68 -6.80 -4.34
C LYS A 187 -13.17 -6.45 -4.30
N ARG A 188 -12.40 -6.89 -5.30
CA ARG A 188 -10.94 -6.62 -5.36
C ARG A 188 -10.64 -5.12 -5.48
N ILE A 189 -11.44 -4.39 -6.26
CA ILE A 189 -11.27 -2.94 -6.39
C ILE A 189 -11.58 -2.24 -5.06
N LYS A 190 -12.68 -2.61 -4.38
CA LYS A 190 -13.02 -2.09 -3.05
C LYS A 190 -11.89 -2.32 -2.04
N GLU A 191 -11.33 -3.55 -2.00
CA GLU A 191 -10.21 -3.90 -1.14
C GLU A 191 -8.99 -3.00 -1.40
N MET A 192 -8.61 -2.81 -2.67
CA MET A 192 -7.46 -1.97 -3.06
C MET A 192 -7.69 -0.50 -2.73
N VAL A 193 -8.89 0.04 -2.99
CA VAL A 193 -9.23 1.43 -2.62
C VAL A 193 -9.19 1.61 -1.12
N SER A 194 -9.65 0.64 -0.32
CA SER A 194 -9.55 0.70 1.14
C SER A 194 -8.10 0.76 1.62
N VAL A 195 -7.20 0.02 0.98
CA VAL A 195 -5.76 0.13 1.29
C VAL A 195 -5.21 1.50 0.88
N LEU A 196 -5.62 2.05 -0.28
CA LEU A 196 -5.22 3.40 -0.71
C LEU A 196 -5.67 4.48 0.29
N VAL A 197 -6.88 4.36 0.83
CA VAL A 197 -7.41 5.27 1.86
C VAL A 197 -6.62 5.12 3.15
N GLY A 198 -6.44 3.90 3.63
CA GLY A 198 -5.68 3.64 4.86
C GLY A 198 -4.20 4.02 4.77
N ALA A 199 -3.61 3.95 3.58
CA ALA A 199 -2.26 4.45 3.29
C ALA A 199 -2.22 5.96 3.05
N LYS A 200 -3.36 6.63 3.14
CA LYS A 200 -3.52 8.09 2.90
C LYS A 200 -3.07 8.53 1.50
N TYR A 201 -3.22 7.68 0.50
CA TYR A 201 -3.09 8.07 -0.90
C TYR A 201 -4.39 8.61 -1.46
N LEU A 202 -5.50 8.11 -0.93
CA LEU A 202 -6.85 8.60 -1.18
C LEU A 202 -7.49 8.99 0.15
N GLU A 203 -8.49 9.86 0.07
CA GLU A 203 -9.39 10.17 1.18
C GLU A 203 -10.83 9.98 0.76
N ALA A 204 -11.66 9.47 1.67
CA ALA A 204 -13.09 9.40 1.48
C ALA A 204 -13.69 10.79 1.66
N VAL A 205 -14.65 11.16 0.80
CA VAL A 205 -15.28 12.49 0.79
C VAL A 205 -16.79 12.34 0.81
N GLY A 206 -17.43 13.09 1.70
CA GLY A 206 -18.89 13.03 1.86
C GLY A 206 -19.40 11.68 2.36
N GLU A 207 -20.71 11.49 2.29
CA GLU A 207 -21.39 10.30 2.82
C GLU A 207 -21.66 9.21 1.76
N PHE A 208 -21.38 9.49 0.48
CA PHE A 208 -21.83 8.67 -0.65
C PHE A 208 -20.74 7.82 -1.29
N GLY A 209 -19.64 7.54 -0.56
CA GLY A 209 -18.58 6.66 -1.05
C GLY A 209 -17.76 7.25 -2.19
N HIS A 210 -17.55 8.55 -2.18
CA HIS A 210 -16.64 9.25 -3.08
C HIS A 210 -15.22 9.26 -2.52
N TYR A 211 -14.25 9.23 -3.40
CA TYR A 211 -12.81 9.27 -3.08
C TYR A 211 -12.13 10.34 -3.90
N ARG A 212 -11.18 11.02 -3.31
CA ARG A 212 -10.27 11.95 -3.99
C ARG A 212 -8.82 11.68 -3.58
N LEU A 213 -7.89 12.31 -4.29
CA LEU A 213 -6.48 12.26 -3.90
C LEU A 213 -6.29 12.94 -2.55
N ALA A 214 -5.56 12.30 -1.64
CA ALA A 214 -5.19 12.92 -0.38
C ALA A 214 -4.17 14.03 -0.62
N SER A 215 -4.27 15.13 0.15
CA SER A 215 -3.33 16.24 0.08
C SER A 215 -1.90 15.75 0.36
N ASP A 216 -0.90 16.34 -0.30
CA ASP A 216 0.53 16.12 -0.08
C ASP A 216 1.05 14.72 -0.44
N ARG A 217 0.34 13.94 -1.27
CA ARG A 217 0.80 12.62 -1.71
C ARG A 217 1.41 12.62 -3.10
N THR A 218 2.46 11.83 -3.22
CA THR A 218 3.16 11.62 -4.48
C THR A 218 2.28 10.86 -5.48
N ASP A 219 2.26 11.31 -6.72
CA ASP A 219 1.71 10.53 -7.83
C ASP A 219 2.54 9.25 -8.01
N LEU A 220 1.92 8.10 -7.78
CA LEU A 220 2.56 6.79 -7.90
C LEU A 220 2.81 6.40 -9.36
N MET A 221 2.07 7.01 -10.29
CA MET A 221 2.18 6.76 -11.73
C MET A 221 2.29 8.08 -12.50
N PRO A 222 3.40 8.83 -12.34
CA PRO A 222 3.56 10.12 -13.02
C PRO A 222 3.59 9.93 -14.54
N ALA A 223 2.87 10.80 -15.24
CA ALA A 223 2.87 10.82 -16.69
C ALA A 223 4.26 11.16 -17.22
N ARG A 224 4.65 10.53 -18.33
CA ARG A 224 5.82 10.95 -19.11
C ARG A 224 5.60 12.35 -19.68
N ASP A 225 6.67 13.07 -19.94
CA ASP A 225 6.57 14.43 -20.52
C ASP A 225 5.75 14.45 -21.82
N SER A 226 5.88 13.43 -22.67
CA SER A 226 5.09 13.26 -23.87
C SER A 226 3.59 13.03 -23.62
N MET A 227 3.20 12.60 -22.43
CA MET A 227 1.80 12.30 -22.08
C MET A 227 1.16 13.38 -21.21
N LYS A 228 1.90 14.34 -20.69
CA LYS A 228 1.38 15.41 -19.83
C LYS A 228 0.29 16.25 -20.49
N SER A 229 0.44 16.53 -21.79
CA SER A 229 -0.58 17.26 -22.54
C SER A 229 -1.89 16.48 -22.67
N ILE A 230 -1.81 15.16 -22.82
CA ILE A 230 -2.98 14.28 -22.91
C ILE A 230 -3.66 14.21 -21.53
N GLU A 231 -2.88 14.05 -20.47
CA GLU A 231 -3.39 14.07 -19.11
C GLU A 231 -4.11 15.38 -18.78
N HIS A 232 -3.50 16.52 -19.14
CA HIS A 232 -4.13 17.83 -18.98
C HIS A 232 -5.44 17.95 -19.75
N LYS A 233 -5.47 17.46 -20.99
CA LYS A 233 -6.69 17.45 -21.80
C LYS A 233 -7.78 16.60 -21.17
N ILE A 234 -7.46 15.39 -20.68
CA ILE A 234 -8.43 14.53 -19.98
C ILE A 234 -9.03 15.26 -18.77
N ARG A 235 -8.20 15.93 -17.95
CA ARG A 235 -8.69 16.71 -16.80
C ARG A 235 -9.62 17.84 -17.22
N LEU A 236 -9.30 18.56 -18.30
CA LEU A 236 -10.16 19.63 -18.82
C LEU A 236 -11.49 19.10 -19.35
N ASP A 237 -11.46 17.99 -20.11
CA ASP A 237 -12.67 17.37 -20.64
C ASP A 237 -13.59 16.88 -19.51
N LEU A 238 -13.03 16.29 -18.45
CA LEU A 238 -13.79 15.89 -17.26
C LEU A 238 -14.32 17.11 -16.49
N ALA A 239 -13.50 18.15 -16.31
CA ALA A 239 -13.94 19.37 -15.63
C ALA A 239 -15.10 20.06 -16.36
N ALA A 240 -15.10 20.02 -17.70
CA ALA A 240 -16.19 20.55 -18.51
C ALA A 240 -17.51 19.76 -18.33
N PHE A 241 -17.42 18.49 -17.91
CA PHE A 241 -18.60 17.66 -17.65
C PHE A 241 -19.20 17.90 -16.26
N TYR A 242 -18.42 18.32 -15.26
CA TYR A 242 -18.89 18.54 -13.88
C TYR A 242 -20.10 19.45 -13.72
N PRO A 243 -20.24 20.58 -14.46
CA PRO A 243 -21.42 21.44 -14.35
C PRO A 243 -22.75 20.73 -14.68
N THR A 244 -22.68 19.56 -15.35
CA THR A 244 -23.88 18.76 -15.66
C THR A 244 -24.22 17.77 -14.56
N CYS A 245 -23.37 17.65 -13.53
CA CYS A 245 -23.57 16.75 -12.40
C CYS A 245 -24.60 17.32 -11.40
N PRO A 246 -25.20 16.43 -10.56
CA PRO A 246 -26.11 16.87 -9.50
C PRO A 246 -25.46 17.88 -8.55
N PRO A 247 -26.24 18.82 -7.97
CA PRO A 247 -25.72 19.84 -7.04
C PRO A 247 -24.94 19.26 -5.86
N ASP A 248 -25.36 18.10 -5.34
CA ASP A 248 -24.68 17.43 -4.23
C ASP A 248 -23.25 17.01 -4.59
N PHE A 249 -23.01 16.61 -5.83
CA PHE A 249 -21.68 16.29 -6.33
C PHE A 249 -20.81 17.55 -6.43
N LEU A 250 -21.36 18.66 -6.90
CA LEU A 250 -20.65 19.94 -6.98
C LEU A 250 -20.26 20.46 -5.59
N ALA A 251 -21.14 20.30 -4.60
CA ALA A 251 -20.84 20.67 -3.22
C ALA A 251 -19.65 19.89 -2.63
N ILE A 252 -19.49 18.62 -3.03
CA ILE A 252 -18.33 17.81 -2.63
C ILE A 252 -17.04 18.32 -3.30
N LEU A 253 -17.10 18.74 -4.56
CA LEU A 253 -15.95 19.30 -5.28
C LEU A 253 -15.52 20.66 -4.73
N GLU A 254 -16.47 21.48 -4.29
CA GLU A 254 -16.23 22.83 -3.79
C GLU A 254 -15.81 22.85 -2.30
N SER A 255 -15.97 21.76 -1.58
CA SER A 255 -15.55 21.64 -0.17
C SER A 255 -14.08 21.28 -0.07
N PRO A 256 -13.15 22.24 0.10
CA PRO A 256 -11.73 21.93 0.21
C PRO A 256 -11.37 21.19 1.50
N ASN A 257 -12.22 21.20 2.51
CA ASN A 257 -11.99 20.57 3.82
C ASN A 257 -13.32 20.26 4.50
N ALA A 258 -14.02 19.23 4.09
CA ALA A 258 -14.99 18.62 5.00
C ALA A 258 -14.24 17.73 6.00
N PRO A 259 -14.50 17.86 7.33
CA PRO A 259 -13.80 17.16 8.39
C PRO A 259 -13.96 15.64 8.31
#